data_a8d06bfa1025a5226630a955c69a2dd3
#
_entry.id   a8d06bfa1025a5226630a955c69a2dd3
#
_cell.length_a   1.000
_cell.length_b   1.000
_cell.length_c   1.000
_cell.angle_alpha   90.00
_cell.angle_beta   90.00
_cell.angle_gamma   90.00
#
_symmetry.space_group_name_H-M   'P 1'
#
loop_
_entity.id
_entity.type
_entity.pdbx_description
1 polymer ?
#
loop_
_entity_poly.entity_id
_entity_poly.type
_entity_poly.pdbx_seq_one_letter_code
_entity_poly.pdbx_strand_id
1 'polypeptide(L)'
;NEEYIDANYGGVFIIWDRMFGTYIAEKPSIKPIYGTVKPLNSWNPFWANFQVFYQMVQDTIHTKKLSNKIKIWYSSTSWRPEDLIENSPAQAKNSIEEKFNPPLNTQQKIFGMIQIFSVTILAGIVATTQGAQTYQETAIFGLILLLSVTLTSSILQNKINSSNIQFGVSGLLIFIIYLGGIVNVSLLASQFVIVYSAINFLYLGITIAMQRVTLAEPVN
;
A
#
# COMPACT_ATOMS: atom_id res chain seq x y z
N ASN A 1 -6.35 -10.23 -21.17
CA ASN A 1 -6.72 -11.02 -22.35
C ASN A 1 -5.67 -12.10 -22.57
N GLU A 2 -6.09 -13.35 -22.79
CA GLU A 2 -5.18 -14.48 -22.98
C GLU A 2 -4.21 -14.27 -24.16
N GLU A 3 -4.67 -13.61 -25.22
CA GLU A 3 -3.85 -13.33 -26.42
C GLU A 3 -2.73 -12.31 -26.20
N TYR A 4 -2.80 -11.50 -25.15
CA TYR A 4 -1.83 -10.43 -24.87
C TYR A 4 -0.97 -10.70 -23.63
N ILE A 5 -1.17 -11.85 -22.96
CA ILE A 5 -0.36 -12.25 -21.80
C ILE A 5 1.05 -12.61 -22.29
N ASP A 6 2.04 -12.20 -21.50
CA ASP A 6 3.46 -12.46 -21.75
C ASP A 6 3.95 -11.96 -23.12
N ALA A 7 3.49 -10.79 -23.54
CA ALA A 7 3.84 -10.12 -24.79
C ALA A 7 4.16 -8.64 -24.57
N ASN A 8 4.81 -8.03 -25.56
CA ASN A 8 5.09 -6.59 -25.60
C ASN A 8 5.84 -6.06 -24.35
N TYR A 9 6.95 -6.69 -24.00
CA TYR A 9 7.76 -6.30 -22.83
C TYR A 9 8.59 -5.03 -23.03
N GLY A 10 8.79 -4.61 -24.28
CA GLY A 10 9.78 -3.60 -24.67
C GLY A 10 9.48 -2.17 -24.24
N GLY A 11 8.40 -1.90 -23.51
CA GLY A 11 8.08 -0.59 -22.95
C GLY A 11 8.07 0.53 -24.00
N VAL A 12 9.18 1.28 -24.13
CA VAL A 12 9.29 2.41 -25.05
C VAL A 12 9.66 1.99 -26.48
N PHE A 13 10.47 0.96 -26.64
CA PHE A 13 10.99 0.52 -27.94
C PHE A 13 10.49 -0.86 -28.32
N ILE A 14 9.51 -0.90 -29.20
CA ILE A 14 8.93 -2.13 -29.76
C ILE A 14 9.94 -2.98 -30.56
N ILE A 15 11.11 -2.42 -30.88
CA ILE A 15 12.19 -3.12 -31.61
C ILE A 15 12.61 -4.38 -30.86
N TRP A 16 12.68 -4.31 -29.53
CA TRP A 16 13.07 -5.44 -28.68
C TRP A 16 12.06 -6.57 -28.77
N ASP A 17 10.78 -6.27 -28.73
CA ASP A 17 9.73 -7.29 -28.84
C ASP A 17 9.76 -7.96 -30.23
N ARG A 18 10.00 -7.19 -31.29
CA ARG A 18 10.15 -7.76 -32.64
C ARG A 18 11.38 -8.64 -32.78
N MET A 19 12.50 -8.23 -32.15
CA MET A 19 13.75 -8.99 -32.21
C MET A 19 13.69 -10.29 -31.41
N PHE A 20 13.00 -10.29 -30.28
CA PHE A 20 12.83 -11.48 -29.43
C PHE A 20 11.55 -12.28 -29.70
N GLY A 21 10.72 -11.85 -30.67
CA GLY A 21 9.50 -12.56 -31.04
C GLY A 21 8.36 -12.46 -30.04
N THR A 22 8.41 -11.48 -29.14
CA THR A 22 7.37 -11.23 -28.13
C THR A 22 6.37 -10.16 -28.55
N TYR A 23 6.50 -9.64 -29.78
CA TYR A 23 5.60 -8.63 -30.32
C TYR A 23 4.26 -9.21 -30.74
N ILE A 24 3.18 -8.70 -30.19
CA ILE A 24 1.81 -8.97 -30.64
C ILE A 24 1.11 -7.64 -30.94
N ALA A 25 0.62 -7.50 -32.19
CA ALA A 25 -0.16 -6.34 -32.58
C ALA A 25 -1.55 -6.36 -31.94
N GLU A 26 -2.05 -5.20 -31.56
CA GLU A 26 -3.42 -5.05 -31.10
C GLU A 26 -4.40 -5.41 -32.19
N LYS A 27 -5.35 -6.29 -31.87
CA LYS A 27 -6.42 -6.71 -32.80
C LYS A 27 -7.65 -5.82 -32.61
N PRO A 28 -8.20 -5.23 -33.69
CA PRO A 28 -9.41 -4.41 -33.59
C PRO A 28 -10.63 -5.13 -33.00
N SER A 29 -10.66 -6.46 -33.11
CA SER A 29 -11.74 -7.31 -32.59
C SER A 29 -11.62 -7.62 -31.10
N ILE A 30 -10.45 -7.42 -30.49
CA ILE A 30 -10.18 -7.78 -29.09
C ILE A 30 -9.56 -6.56 -28.40
N LYS A 31 -10.40 -5.80 -27.73
CA LYS A 31 -9.94 -4.63 -26.97
C LYS A 31 -9.02 -5.09 -25.80
N PRO A 32 -7.77 -4.57 -25.71
CA PRO A 32 -6.89 -4.95 -24.62
C PRO A 32 -7.43 -4.47 -23.27
N ILE A 33 -7.40 -5.36 -22.29
CA ILE A 33 -7.72 -5.06 -20.89
C ILE A 33 -6.39 -4.99 -20.15
N TYR A 34 -6.01 -3.77 -19.75
CA TYR A 34 -4.74 -3.50 -19.08
C TYR A 34 -4.80 -3.87 -17.60
N GLY A 35 -3.74 -4.47 -17.09
CA GLY A 35 -3.60 -4.82 -15.69
C GLY A 35 -2.92 -6.17 -15.50
N THR A 36 -2.90 -6.63 -14.27
CA THR A 36 -2.40 -7.96 -13.91
C THR A 36 -3.55 -8.96 -13.91
N VAL A 37 -3.26 -10.24 -14.19
CA VAL A 37 -4.26 -11.33 -14.15
C VAL A 37 -4.98 -11.42 -12.81
N LYS A 38 -4.27 -11.10 -11.72
CA LYS A 38 -4.84 -10.96 -10.36
C LYS A 38 -4.62 -9.52 -9.90
N PRO A 39 -5.63 -8.64 -10.00
CA PRO A 39 -5.50 -7.27 -9.55
C PRO A 39 -5.27 -7.23 -8.04
N LEU A 40 -4.36 -6.34 -7.62
CA LEU A 40 -4.00 -6.17 -6.20
C LEU A 40 -5.19 -5.70 -5.34
N ASN A 41 -6.08 -4.89 -5.90
CA ASN A 41 -7.24 -4.26 -5.22
C ASN A 41 -6.84 -3.62 -3.87
N SER A 42 -5.69 -2.99 -3.84
CA SER A 42 -5.17 -2.29 -2.67
C SER A 42 -4.18 -1.20 -3.07
N TRP A 43 -4.25 -0.07 -2.37
CA TRP A 43 -3.26 1.01 -2.47
C TRP A 43 -2.20 0.92 -1.37
N ASN A 44 -2.21 -0.13 -0.57
CA ASN A 44 -1.21 -0.34 0.48
C ASN A 44 0.13 -0.76 -0.15
N PRO A 45 1.18 0.08 -0.10
CA PRO A 45 2.46 -0.20 -0.73
C PRO A 45 3.19 -1.37 -0.06
N PHE A 46 3.02 -1.57 1.24
CA PHE A 46 3.58 -2.72 1.93
C PHE A 46 2.95 -4.01 1.39
N TRP A 47 1.61 -4.07 1.30
CA TRP A 47 0.91 -5.21 0.74
C TRP A 47 1.29 -5.47 -0.72
N ALA A 48 1.43 -4.41 -1.52
CA ALA A 48 1.85 -4.52 -2.92
C ALA A 48 3.20 -5.25 -3.09
N ASN A 49 4.13 -5.02 -2.17
CA ASN A 49 5.47 -5.64 -2.21
C ASN A 49 5.52 -7.02 -1.55
N PHE A 50 4.70 -7.29 -0.55
CA PHE A 50 4.81 -8.51 0.27
C PHE A 50 3.71 -9.55 0.02
N GLN A 51 2.69 -9.27 -0.81
CA GLN A 51 1.59 -10.19 -1.04
C GLN A 51 2.03 -11.56 -1.60
N VAL A 52 3.00 -11.57 -2.52
CA VAL A 52 3.52 -12.82 -3.10
C VAL A 52 4.28 -13.62 -2.05
N PHE A 53 5.13 -12.95 -1.28
CA PHE A 53 5.85 -13.59 -0.18
C PHE A 53 4.88 -14.16 0.86
N TYR A 54 3.86 -13.40 1.24
CA TYR A 54 2.81 -13.89 2.15
C TYR A 54 2.09 -15.12 1.58
N GLN A 55 1.77 -15.12 0.28
CA GLN A 55 1.17 -16.27 -0.38
C GLN A 55 2.08 -17.51 -0.31
N MET A 56 3.39 -17.35 -0.56
CA MET A 56 4.37 -18.43 -0.47
C MET A 56 4.45 -19.01 0.95
N VAL A 57 4.42 -18.15 1.98
CA VAL A 57 4.38 -18.58 3.39
C VAL A 57 3.10 -19.38 3.67
N GLN A 58 1.94 -18.89 3.24
CA GLN A 58 0.67 -19.58 3.41
C GLN A 58 0.68 -20.95 2.70
N ASP A 59 1.14 -21.00 1.46
CA ASP A 59 1.26 -22.24 0.69
C ASP A 59 2.22 -23.23 1.37
N THR A 60 3.32 -22.75 1.96
CA THR A 60 4.26 -23.59 2.73
C THR A 60 3.63 -24.19 3.99
N ILE A 61 2.78 -23.44 4.68
CA ILE A 61 2.09 -23.92 5.88
C ILE A 61 1.03 -24.97 5.50
N HIS A 62 0.25 -24.71 4.46
CA HIS A 62 -0.93 -25.50 4.13
C HIS A 62 -0.66 -26.74 3.28
N THR A 63 0.43 -26.79 2.49
CA THR A 63 0.76 -27.99 1.72
C THR A 63 1.13 -29.16 2.62
N LYS A 64 0.65 -30.34 2.28
CA LYS A 64 0.87 -31.58 3.06
C LYS A 64 2.23 -32.21 2.80
N LYS A 65 2.75 -32.08 1.56
CA LYS A 65 4.01 -32.71 1.15
C LYS A 65 5.22 -31.89 1.55
N LEU A 66 6.15 -32.47 2.31
CA LEU A 66 7.38 -31.79 2.75
C LEU A 66 8.25 -31.31 1.55
N SER A 67 8.32 -32.09 0.47
CA SER A 67 9.00 -31.68 -0.76
C SER A 67 8.43 -30.41 -1.36
N ASN A 68 7.11 -30.23 -1.31
CA ASN A 68 6.44 -29.03 -1.81
C ASN A 68 6.76 -27.81 -0.92
N LYS A 69 6.87 -27.97 0.40
CA LYS A 69 7.26 -26.90 1.34
C LYS A 69 8.61 -26.28 0.98
N ILE A 70 9.56 -27.10 0.57
CA ILE A 70 10.86 -26.64 0.14
C ILE A 70 10.79 -26.07 -1.28
N LYS A 71 10.09 -26.77 -2.20
CA LYS A 71 10.00 -26.41 -3.62
C LYS A 71 9.39 -25.03 -3.85
N ILE A 72 8.43 -24.58 -3.03
CA ILE A 72 7.81 -23.25 -3.11
C ILE A 72 8.87 -22.13 -3.13
N TRP A 73 9.96 -22.28 -2.39
CA TRP A 73 10.96 -21.23 -2.19
C TRP A 73 11.96 -21.05 -3.32
N TYR A 74 12.11 -22.03 -4.21
CA TYR A 74 13.02 -21.95 -5.35
C TYR A 74 12.34 -22.14 -6.71
N SER A 75 11.06 -22.44 -6.74
CA SER A 75 10.28 -22.50 -7.98
C SER A 75 9.84 -21.11 -8.45
N SER A 76 9.32 -21.03 -9.67
CA SER A 76 8.68 -19.81 -10.15
C SER A 76 7.56 -19.37 -9.21
N THR A 77 7.39 -18.07 -9.01
CA THR A 77 6.32 -17.48 -8.18
C THR A 77 4.90 -17.81 -8.68
N SER A 78 4.78 -18.25 -9.92
CA SER A 78 3.53 -18.76 -10.49
C SER A 78 3.26 -20.24 -10.14
N TRP A 79 4.29 -20.98 -9.72
CA TRP A 79 4.14 -22.39 -9.36
C TRP A 79 3.44 -22.55 -8.01
N ARG A 80 2.46 -23.43 -7.94
CA ARG A 80 1.77 -23.82 -6.70
C ARG A 80 1.68 -25.34 -6.57
N PRO A 81 1.71 -25.87 -5.33
CA PRO A 81 1.46 -27.29 -5.07
C PRO A 81 0.10 -27.75 -5.58
N GLU A 82 0.05 -28.95 -6.16
CA GLU A 82 -1.19 -29.54 -6.69
C GLU A 82 -2.30 -29.66 -5.64
N ASP A 83 -1.93 -30.02 -4.40
CA ASP A 83 -2.83 -30.15 -3.27
C ASP A 83 -3.47 -28.84 -2.81
N LEU A 84 -2.98 -27.69 -3.29
CA LEU A 84 -3.54 -26.36 -3.02
C LEU A 84 -4.30 -25.76 -4.20
N ILE A 85 -4.06 -26.25 -5.43
CA ILE A 85 -4.73 -25.74 -6.64
C ILE A 85 -6.22 -26.06 -6.60
N GLU A 86 -6.60 -27.27 -6.19
CA GLU A 86 -7.99 -27.71 -6.10
C GLU A 86 -8.84 -26.88 -5.13
N ASN A 87 -8.22 -26.31 -4.10
CA ASN A 87 -8.88 -25.48 -3.09
C ASN A 87 -8.78 -23.98 -3.38
N SER A 88 -8.17 -23.58 -4.49
CA SER A 88 -8.15 -22.16 -4.89
C SER A 88 -9.54 -21.75 -5.37
N PRO A 89 -10.15 -20.70 -4.79
CA PRO A 89 -11.41 -20.21 -5.33
C PRO A 89 -11.20 -19.89 -6.80
N ALA A 90 -12.10 -20.44 -7.65
CA ALA A 90 -12.08 -20.20 -9.07
C ALA A 90 -11.88 -18.69 -9.29
N GLN A 91 -10.86 -18.33 -10.06
CA GLN A 91 -10.51 -16.93 -10.30
C GLN A 91 -11.78 -16.22 -10.74
N ALA A 92 -12.24 -15.28 -9.92
CA ALA A 92 -13.42 -14.50 -10.25
C ALA A 92 -13.13 -13.75 -11.55
N LYS A 93 -13.63 -14.29 -12.65
CA LYS A 93 -13.49 -13.79 -14.02
C LYS A 93 -14.09 -12.37 -14.19
N ASN A 94 -14.82 -11.90 -13.17
CA ASN A 94 -15.71 -10.74 -13.27
C ASN A 94 -15.14 -9.43 -12.69
N SER A 95 -13.90 -9.39 -12.18
CA SER A 95 -13.37 -8.17 -11.53
C SER A 95 -12.28 -7.43 -12.31
N ILE A 96 -11.96 -7.87 -13.54
CA ILE A 96 -10.83 -7.34 -14.31
C ILE A 96 -11.19 -6.00 -14.96
N GLU A 97 -12.46 -5.74 -15.25
CA GLU A 97 -12.90 -4.53 -15.95
C GLU A 97 -13.06 -3.30 -15.05
N GLU A 98 -13.29 -3.48 -13.75
CA GLU A 98 -13.49 -2.37 -12.84
C GLU A 98 -12.20 -1.97 -12.14
N LYS A 99 -11.79 -0.72 -12.38
CA LYS A 99 -10.66 -0.12 -11.65
C LYS A 99 -10.99 -0.03 -10.17
N PHE A 100 -10.10 -0.55 -9.33
CA PHE A 100 -10.21 -0.43 -7.88
C PHE A 100 -10.32 1.05 -7.45
N ASN A 101 -11.49 1.45 -7.01
CA ASN A 101 -11.80 2.82 -6.62
C ASN A 101 -12.79 2.82 -5.44
N PRO A 102 -12.32 2.65 -4.20
CA PRO A 102 -13.16 2.66 -3.01
C PRO A 102 -13.96 3.96 -2.90
N PRO A 103 -15.23 3.91 -2.51
CA PRO A 103 -16.03 5.11 -2.31
C PRO A 103 -15.49 5.91 -1.12
N LEU A 104 -15.16 7.18 -1.36
CA LEU A 104 -14.67 8.11 -0.36
C LEU A 104 -15.55 9.36 -0.30
N ASN A 105 -15.83 9.82 0.91
CA ASN A 105 -16.44 11.12 1.09
C ASN A 105 -15.44 12.27 0.85
N THR A 106 -15.93 13.50 0.71
CA THR A 106 -15.09 14.66 0.41
C THR A 106 -14.04 14.92 1.49
N GLN A 107 -14.38 14.71 2.76
CA GLN A 107 -13.43 14.89 3.87
C GLN A 107 -12.28 13.88 3.81
N GLN A 108 -12.57 12.61 3.54
CA GLN A 108 -11.54 11.59 3.38
C GLN A 108 -10.60 11.90 2.20
N LYS A 109 -11.15 12.43 1.10
CA LYS A 109 -10.35 12.86 -0.05
C LYS A 109 -9.41 14.01 0.31
N ILE A 110 -9.93 15.07 0.95
CA ILE A 110 -9.13 16.23 1.38
C ILE A 110 -8.06 15.79 2.37
N PHE A 111 -8.43 15.00 3.37
CA PHE A 111 -7.48 14.50 4.36
C PHE A 111 -6.41 13.62 3.72
N GLY A 112 -6.78 12.72 2.81
CA GLY A 112 -5.84 11.90 2.06
C GLY A 112 -4.84 12.74 1.26
N MET A 113 -5.29 13.81 0.61
CA MET A 113 -4.39 14.75 -0.09
C MET A 113 -3.40 15.41 0.89
N ILE A 114 -3.89 15.92 2.03
CA ILE A 114 -3.03 16.52 3.06
C ILE A 114 -1.99 15.49 3.54
N GLN A 115 -2.39 14.24 3.76
CA GLN A 115 -1.47 13.17 4.19
C GLN A 115 -0.40 12.87 3.15
N ILE A 116 -0.75 12.78 1.87
CA ILE A 116 0.21 12.53 0.78
C ILE A 116 1.27 13.65 0.75
N PHE A 117 0.86 14.91 0.78
CA PHE A 117 1.80 16.04 0.82
C PHE A 117 2.66 16.02 2.08
N SER A 118 2.08 15.77 3.25
CA SER A 118 2.80 15.72 4.51
C SER A 118 3.84 14.61 4.55
N VAL A 119 3.50 13.42 4.08
CA VAL A 119 4.44 12.28 4.01
C VAL A 119 5.55 12.56 3.01
N THR A 120 5.25 13.21 1.88
CA THR A 120 6.26 13.61 0.89
C THR A 120 7.25 14.62 1.47
N ILE A 121 6.77 15.62 2.20
CA ILE A 121 7.63 16.61 2.89
C ILE A 121 8.49 15.92 3.95
N LEU A 122 7.90 15.02 4.76
CA LEU A 122 8.62 14.26 5.77
C LEU A 122 9.73 13.40 5.14
N ALA A 123 9.45 12.74 4.02
CA ALA A 123 10.45 11.98 3.27
C ALA A 123 11.59 12.86 2.77
N GLY A 124 11.28 14.08 2.27
CA GLY A 124 12.28 15.07 1.87
C GLY A 124 13.16 15.51 3.03
N ILE A 125 12.59 15.79 4.20
CA ILE A 125 13.34 16.15 5.42
C ILE A 125 14.29 15.02 5.80
N VAL A 126 13.81 13.76 5.84
CA VAL A 126 14.64 12.60 6.16
C VAL A 126 15.77 12.43 5.16
N ALA A 127 15.50 12.59 3.86
CA ALA A 127 16.52 12.47 2.82
C ALA A 127 17.63 13.54 2.94
N THR A 128 17.29 14.77 3.31
CA THR A 128 18.25 15.87 3.45
C THR A 128 19.08 15.79 4.73
N THR A 129 18.63 15.05 5.74
CA THR A 129 19.30 14.93 7.04
C THR A 129 20.12 13.64 7.20
N GLN A 130 20.16 12.76 6.21
CA GLN A 130 20.83 11.45 6.29
C GLN A 130 22.31 11.52 6.69
N GLY A 131 23.04 12.55 6.31
CA GLY A 131 24.46 12.71 6.64
C GLY A 131 24.74 13.07 8.11
N ALA A 132 23.74 13.55 8.83
CA ALA A 132 23.85 14.00 10.24
C ALA A 132 23.23 13.01 11.23
N GLN A 133 22.61 11.92 10.76
CA GLN A 133 21.87 10.95 11.57
C GLN A 133 22.64 9.64 11.74
N THR A 134 22.42 9.00 12.88
CA THR A 134 22.85 7.63 13.12
C THR A 134 22.00 6.64 12.33
N TYR A 135 22.49 5.42 12.11
CA TYR A 135 21.73 4.35 11.48
C TYR A 135 20.42 4.03 12.22
N GLN A 136 20.43 4.12 13.55
CA GLN A 136 19.24 3.88 14.37
C GLN A 136 18.17 4.96 14.13
N GLU A 137 18.56 6.22 14.11
CA GLU A 137 17.65 7.34 13.82
C GLU A 137 17.06 7.22 12.42
N THR A 138 17.89 6.92 11.41
CA THR A 138 17.42 6.70 10.04
C THR A 138 16.43 5.53 9.95
N ALA A 139 16.66 4.44 10.65
CA ALA A 139 15.76 3.29 10.71
C ALA A 139 14.41 3.65 11.37
N ILE A 140 14.43 4.43 12.46
CA ILE A 140 13.21 4.91 13.13
C ILE A 140 12.39 5.80 12.18
N PHE A 141 13.02 6.74 11.50
CA PHE A 141 12.34 7.59 10.52
C PHE A 141 11.78 6.80 9.34
N GLY A 142 12.53 5.82 8.83
CA GLY A 142 12.06 4.90 7.78
C GLY A 142 10.81 4.14 8.21
N LEU A 143 10.79 3.63 9.44
CA LEU A 143 9.63 2.94 10.01
C LEU A 143 8.41 3.88 10.14
N ILE A 144 8.62 5.09 10.61
CA ILE A 144 7.58 6.12 10.72
C ILE A 144 6.99 6.45 9.36
N LEU A 145 7.83 6.65 8.35
CA LEU A 145 7.38 6.89 6.97
C LEU A 145 6.54 5.72 6.45
N LEU A 146 7.04 4.50 6.62
CA LEU A 146 6.34 3.28 6.18
C LEU A 146 4.96 3.16 6.85
N LEU A 147 4.88 3.40 8.14
CA LEU A 147 3.61 3.38 8.89
C LEU A 147 2.67 4.49 8.40
N SER A 148 3.18 5.72 8.22
CA SER A 148 2.37 6.85 7.74
C SER A 148 1.79 6.61 6.35
N VAL A 149 2.58 6.09 5.41
CA VAL A 149 2.11 5.73 4.05
C VAL A 149 1.08 4.60 4.10
N THR A 150 1.32 3.57 4.90
CA THR A 150 0.42 2.43 5.04
C THR A 150 -0.93 2.86 5.64
N LEU A 151 -0.91 3.73 6.64
CA LEU A 151 -2.12 4.24 7.28
C LEU A 151 -2.89 5.18 6.34
N THR A 152 -2.19 6.08 5.63
CA THR A 152 -2.80 6.93 4.62
C THR A 152 -3.50 6.10 3.54
N SER A 153 -2.85 5.05 3.04
CA SER A 153 -3.46 4.14 2.07
C SER A 153 -4.69 3.43 2.64
N SER A 154 -4.68 3.08 3.92
CA SER A 154 -5.81 2.43 4.60
C SER A 154 -7.02 3.37 4.75
N ILE A 155 -6.78 4.67 5.03
CA ILE A 155 -7.83 5.70 5.05
C ILE A 155 -8.45 5.86 3.67
N LEU A 156 -7.62 5.96 2.63
CA LEU A 156 -8.08 6.09 1.25
C LEU A 156 -8.80 4.83 0.72
N GLN A 157 -8.59 3.69 1.34
CA GLN A 157 -9.34 2.45 1.07
C GLN A 157 -10.62 2.32 1.91
N ASN A 158 -10.97 3.34 2.69
CA ASN A 158 -12.12 3.35 3.59
C ASN A 158 -12.14 2.16 4.57
N LYS A 159 -10.96 1.72 5.02
CA LYS A 159 -10.85 0.66 6.02
C LYS A 159 -11.21 1.20 7.40
N ILE A 160 -12.08 0.47 8.09
CA ILE A 160 -12.56 0.81 9.43
C ILE A 160 -11.36 0.98 10.40
N ASN A 161 -11.41 2.00 11.25
CA ASN A 161 -10.40 2.35 12.28
C ASN A 161 -9.04 2.87 11.78
N SER A 162 -8.82 3.05 10.48
CA SER A 162 -7.54 3.58 9.98
C SER A 162 -7.24 4.99 10.53
N SER A 163 -8.25 5.84 10.71
CA SER A 163 -8.10 7.18 11.31
C SER A 163 -7.67 7.14 12.76
N ASN A 164 -8.21 6.19 13.56
CA ASN A 164 -7.83 6.04 14.98
C ASN A 164 -6.39 5.56 15.13
N ILE A 165 -5.94 4.67 14.23
CA ILE A 165 -4.55 4.22 14.21
C ILE A 165 -3.62 5.35 13.79
N GLN A 166 -4.00 6.17 12.81
CA GLN A 166 -3.24 7.36 12.40
C GLN A 166 -3.04 8.34 13.55
N PHE A 167 -4.09 8.53 14.35
CA PHE A 167 -4.02 9.31 15.59
C PHE A 167 -2.99 8.76 16.57
N GLY A 168 -3.01 7.45 16.83
CA GLY A 168 -2.04 6.79 17.69
C GLY A 168 -0.60 6.97 17.22
N VAL A 169 -0.37 6.83 15.90
CA VAL A 169 0.96 7.06 15.29
C VAL A 169 1.41 8.51 15.43
N SER A 170 0.51 9.47 15.24
CA SER A 170 0.85 10.89 15.41
C SER A 170 1.20 11.21 16.88
N GLY A 171 0.49 10.63 17.83
CA GLY A 171 0.81 10.75 19.26
C GLY A 171 2.16 10.13 19.60
N LEU A 172 2.46 8.96 19.05
CA LEU A 172 3.74 8.29 19.23
C LEU A 172 4.91 9.11 18.64
N LEU A 173 4.71 9.74 17.48
CA LEU A 173 5.68 10.65 16.88
C LEU A 173 6.01 11.82 17.76
N ILE A 174 5.00 12.50 18.32
CA ILE A 174 5.18 13.59 19.28
C ILE A 174 5.96 13.10 20.50
N PHE A 175 5.57 11.94 21.03
CA PHE A 175 6.21 11.33 22.19
C PHE A 175 7.70 11.04 21.95
N ILE A 176 8.04 10.45 20.81
CA ILE A 176 9.44 10.15 20.43
C ILE A 176 10.26 11.43 20.31
N ILE A 177 9.71 12.49 19.73
CA ILE A 177 10.43 13.75 19.54
C ILE A 177 10.57 14.56 20.83
N TYR A 178 9.53 14.63 21.65
CA TYR A 178 9.51 15.47 22.85
C TYR A 178 10.17 14.85 24.09
N LEU A 179 10.00 13.56 24.29
CA LEU A 179 10.52 12.87 25.48
C LEU A 179 11.84 12.14 25.25
N GLY A 180 12.16 11.86 23.97
CA GLY A 180 13.23 10.90 23.71
C GLY A 180 14.62 11.51 23.72
N GLY A 181 14.84 12.75 23.34
CA GLY A 181 16.20 13.19 23.00
C GLY A 181 16.94 12.17 22.09
N ILE A 182 16.18 11.15 21.66
CA ILE A 182 16.68 9.95 20.96
C ILE A 182 17.01 10.29 19.51
N VAL A 183 16.35 11.36 19.00
CA VAL A 183 16.47 11.76 17.59
C VAL A 183 16.95 13.19 17.53
N ASN A 184 18.15 13.41 16.99
CA ASN A 184 18.67 14.75 16.75
C ASN A 184 17.97 15.35 15.53
N VAL A 185 16.79 15.94 15.76
CA VAL A 185 15.94 16.51 14.72
C VAL A 185 16.18 18.02 14.62
N SER A 186 16.36 18.52 13.42
CA SER A 186 16.44 19.97 13.20
C SER A 186 15.18 20.68 13.72
N LEU A 187 15.29 21.94 14.11
CA LEU A 187 14.16 22.77 14.58
C LEU A 187 13.01 22.76 13.55
N LEU A 188 13.32 22.83 12.27
CA LEU A 188 12.33 22.81 11.18
C LEU A 188 11.58 21.47 11.11
N ALA A 189 12.29 20.35 11.28
CA ALA A 189 11.68 19.03 11.27
C ALA A 189 10.76 18.81 12.49
N SER A 190 11.16 19.28 13.67
CA SER A 190 10.33 19.21 14.88
C SER A 190 9.06 20.06 14.75
N GLN A 191 9.16 21.28 14.21
CA GLN A 191 7.98 22.11 13.92
C GLN A 191 7.04 21.45 12.91
N PHE A 192 7.58 20.84 11.84
CA PHE A 192 6.79 20.12 10.87
C PHE A 192 6.01 18.96 11.51
N VAL A 193 6.65 18.17 12.36
CA VAL A 193 5.99 17.04 13.04
C VAL A 193 4.89 17.52 13.99
N ILE A 194 5.09 18.64 14.68
CA ILE A 194 4.04 19.23 15.55
C ILE A 194 2.83 19.62 14.70
N VAL A 195 3.03 20.34 13.60
CA VAL A 195 1.94 20.74 12.69
C VAL A 195 1.25 19.53 12.09
N TYR A 196 2.01 18.55 11.61
CA TYR A 196 1.48 17.30 11.07
C TYR A 196 0.60 16.56 12.10
N SER A 197 1.08 16.47 13.32
CA SER A 197 0.33 15.82 14.41
C SER A 197 -0.94 16.60 14.75
N ALA A 198 -0.88 17.92 14.82
CA ALA A 198 -2.04 18.77 15.05
C ALA A 198 -3.13 18.59 13.99
N ILE A 199 -2.75 18.46 12.72
CA ILE A 199 -3.68 18.16 11.61
C ILE A 199 -4.37 16.81 11.82
N ASN A 200 -3.62 15.78 12.20
CA ASN A 200 -4.19 14.46 12.46
C ASN A 200 -5.15 14.46 13.66
N PHE A 201 -4.81 15.16 14.73
CA PHE A 201 -5.69 15.33 15.89
C PHE A 201 -7.00 16.06 15.53
N LEU A 202 -6.90 17.15 14.75
CA LEU A 202 -8.05 17.91 14.30
C LEU A 202 -8.98 17.05 13.43
N TYR A 203 -8.43 16.30 12.48
CA TYR A 203 -9.22 15.41 11.64
C TYR A 203 -9.96 14.35 12.43
N LEU A 204 -9.29 13.71 13.40
CA LEU A 204 -9.94 12.73 14.28
C LEU A 204 -11.06 13.36 15.08
N GLY A 205 -10.84 14.54 15.67
CA GLY A 205 -11.85 15.27 16.43
C GLY A 205 -13.10 15.56 15.60
N ILE A 206 -12.92 16.03 14.35
CA ILE A 206 -14.00 16.26 13.40
C ILE A 206 -14.74 14.96 13.09
N THR A 207 -14.01 13.86 12.81
CA THR A 207 -14.60 12.56 12.47
C THR A 207 -15.46 12.03 13.63
N ILE A 208 -14.96 12.09 14.87
CA ILE A 208 -15.71 11.66 16.06
C ILE A 208 -16.95 12.53 16.27
N ALA A 209 -16.83 13.86 16.13
CA ALA A 209 -17.96 14.77 16.28
C ALA A 209 -19.08 14.47 15.27
N MET A 210 -18.71 14.22 14.00
CA MET A 210 -19.68 13.90 12.96
C MET A 210 -20.36 12.54 13.18
N GLN A 211 -19.62 11.52 13.60
CA GLN A 211 -20.21 10.22 13.94
C GLN A 211 -21.26 10.34 15.06
N ARG A 212 -21.01 11.18 16.07
CA ARG A 212 -21.97 11.43 17.14
C ARG A 212 -23.25 12.12 16.65
N VAL A 213 -23.11 13.08 15.72
CA VAL A 213 -24.27 13.76 15.13
C VAL A 213 -25.13 12.78 14.33
N THR A 214 -24.51 11.92 13.51
CA THR A 214 -25.24 10.91 12.71
C THR A 214 -25.98 9.88 13.58
N LEU A 215 -25.42 9.53 14.75
CA LEU A 215 -26.06 8.62 15.70
C LEU A 215 -27.15 9.28 16.54
N ALA A 216 -27.18 10.62 16.61
CA ALA A 216 -28.16 11.39 17.37
C ALA A 216 -29.41 11.76 16.54
N GLU A 217 -29.38 11.60 15.22
CA GLU A 217 -30.58 11.83 14.39
C GLU A 217 -31.54 10.63 14.57
N PRO A 218 -32.78 10.88 15.04
CA PRO A 218 -33.77 9.81 15.15
C PRO A 218 -34.08 9.25 13.76
N VAL A 219 -34.09 7.94 13.66
CA VAL A 219 -34.55 7.21 12.46
C VAL A 219 -36.05 7.55 12.31
N ASN A 220 -36.37 8.44 11.35
CA ASN A 220 -37.74 8.73 10.94
C ASN A 220 -38.25 7.61 10.01
#